data_f7680acd98292590c2a29e7004202cfb
#
_entry.id   f7680acd98292590c2a29e7004202cfb
#
_cell.length_a   1.000
_cell.length_b   1.000
_cell.length_c   1.000
_cell.angle_alpha   90.00
_cell.angle_beta   90.00
_cell.angle_gamma   90.00
#
_symmetry.space_group_name_H-M   'P 1'
#
loop_
_entity.id
_entity.type
_entity.pdbx_description
1 polymer ?
#
loop_
_entity_poly.entity_id
_entity_poly.type
_entity_poly.pdbx_seq_one_letter_code
_entity_poly.pdbx_strand_id
1 'polypeptide(L)' 'MAVTELRTTTLKKGLVLQTVKLAERCFRTFLFDRNGRQVGWPDGMMHATYDNYIDAITQHEEIVRKLMKTF' A
#
# COMPACT_ATOMS: atom_id res chain seq x y z
N MET A 1 0.31 -13.34 -15.91
CA MET A 1 -0.88 -12.91 -15.18
C MET A 1 -0.79 -11.43 -14.87
N ALA A 2 -1.83 -10.70 -15.14
CA ALA A 2 -1.82 -9.25 -14.97
C ALA A 2 -2.17 -8.88 -13.53
N VAL A 3 -1.37 -7.98 -12.95
CA VAL A 3 -1.66 -7.39 -11.67
C VAL A 3 -2.41 -6.09 -11.93
N THR A 4 -3.54 -5.90 -11.27
CA THR A 4 -4.35 -4.71 -11.46
C THR A 4 -4.04 -3.70 -10.36
N GLU A 5 -3.58 -2.53 -10.75
CA GLU A 5 -3.37 -1.44 -9.81
C GLU A 5 -4.72 -0.83 -9.45
N LEU A 6 -5.00 -0.72 -8.14
CA LEU A 6 -6.24 -0.14 -7.67
C LEU A 6 -6.06 1.29 -7.20
N ARG A 7 -4.99 1.56 -6.47
CA ARG A 7 -4.74 2.89 -5.95
C ARG A 7 -3.27 3.09 -5.67
N THR A 8 -2.76 4.24 -6.06
CA THR A 8 -1.37 4.62 -5.81
C THR A 8 -1.36 6.01 -5.19
N THR A 9 -0.69 6.16 -4.06
CA THR A 9 -0.57 7.44 -3.38
C THR A 9 0.90 7.76 -3.18
N THR A 10 1.34 8.93 -3.65
CA THR A 10 2.69 9.40 -3.44
C THR A 10 2.74 10.17 -2.12
N LEU A 11 3.66 9.77 -1.26
CA LEU A 11 3.81 10.32 0.07
C LEU A 11 5.03 11.23 0.11
N LYS A 12 5.30 11.80 1.28
CA LYS A 12 6.46 12.65 1.48
C LYS A 12 7.73 11.83 1.27
N LYS A 13 8.83 12.52 0.89
CA LYS A 13 10.15 11.91 0.68
C LYS A 13 10.17 10.90 -0.45
N GLY A 14 9.21 11.00 -1.36
CA GLY A 14 9.18 10.13 -2.53
C GLY A 14 8.68 8.73 -2.28
N LEU A 15 8.12 8.47 -1.09
CA LEU A 15 7.52 7.18 -0.81
C LEU A 15 6.22 7.02 -1.59
N VAL A 16 5.96 5.80 -2.05
CA VAL A 16 4.75 5.50 -2.81
C VAL A 16 4.06 4.30 -2.19
N LEU A 17 2.81 4.48 -1.86
CA LEU A 17 1.97 3.40 -1.35
C LEU A 17 1.06 2.93 -2.46
N GLN A 18 1.09 1.64 -2.77
CA GLN A 18 0.33 1.09 -3.88
C GLN A 18 -0.45 -0.13 -3.44
N THR A 19 -1.74 -0.15 -3.76
CA THR A 19 -2.59 -1.30 -3.52
C THR A 19 -2.96 -1.92 -4.85
N VAL A 20 -2.77 -3.22 -4.95
CA VAL A 20 -3.00 -3.96 -6.18
C VAL A 20 -3.88 -5.17 -5.92
N LYS A 21 -4.54 -5.63 -6.98
CA LYS A 21 -5.28 -6.88 -6.97
C LYS A 21 -4.41 -7.94 -7.63
N LEU A 22 -4.04 -8.95 -6.87
CA LEU A 22 -3.19 -10.03 -7.35
C LEU A 22 -3.99 -11.17 -7.92
N ALA A 23 -5.17 -11.43 -7.37
CA ALA A 23 -6.03 -12.52 -7.80
C ALA A 23 -7.43 -12.24 -7.24
N GLU A 24 -8.37 -13.12 -7.57
CA GLU A 24 -9.70 -13.05 -6.97
C GLU A 24 -9.56 -13.10 -5.46
N ARG A 25 -10.14 -12.14 -4.76
CA ARG A 25 -10.08 -12.06 -3.30
C ARG A 25 -8.66 -11.97 -2.74
N CYS A 26 -7.73 -11.43 -3.53
CA CYS A 26 -6.38 -11.26 -3.04
C CYS A 26 -5.88 -9.87 -3.42
N PHE A 27 -5.83 -9.00 -2.42
CA PHE A 27 -5.38 -7.61 -2.58
C PHE A 27 -4.22 -7.38 -1.66
N ARG A 28 -3.22 -6.65 -2.11
CA ARG A 28 -2.04 -6.39 -1.30
C ARG A 28 -1.57 -4.96 -1.46
N THR A 29 -1.09 -4.40 -0.35
CA THR A 29 -0.56 -3.05 -0.34
C THR A 29 0.94 -3.09 -0.13
N PHE A 30 1.67 -2.40 -1.00
CA PHE A 30 3.12 -2.31 -0.97
C PHE A 30 3.56 -0.88 -0.73
N LEU A 31 4.72 -0.74 -0.09
CA LEU A 31 5.36 0.56 0.08
C LEU A 31 6.69 0.55 -0.67
N PHE A 32 6.90 1.57 -1.50
CA PHE A 32 8.11 1.70 -2.30
C PHE A 32 8.81 3.00 -1.97
N ASP A 33 10.15 3.02 -2.09
CA ASP A 33 10.91 4.25 -1.94
C ASP A 33 10.98 5.01 -3.26
N ARG A 34 11.69 6.15 -3.26
CA ARG A 34 11.77 6.99 -4.45
C ARG A 34 12.45 6.29 -5.63
N ASN A 35 13.22 5.26 -5.36
CA ASN A 35 13.92 4.50 -6.40
C ASN A 35 13.12 3.31 -6.90
N GLY A 36 11.89 3.14 -6.40
CA GLY A 36 11.03 2.06 -6.82
C GLY A 36 11.31 0.75 -6.10
N ARG A 37 12.09 0.76 -5.04
CA ARG A 37 12.36 -0.44 -4.26
C ARG A 37 11.34 -0.61 -3.15
N GLN A 38 10.90 -1.83 -2.96
CA GLN A 38 9.98 -2.12 -1.87
C GLN A 38 10.69 -1.95 -0.53
N VAL A 39 10.05 -1.25 0.40
CA VAL A 39 10.63 -1.01 1.71
C VAL A 39 9.73 -1.60 2.79
N GLY A 40 10.34 -1.84 3.96
CA GLY A 40 9.60 -2.35 5.10
C GLY A 40 8.68 -1.31 5.70
N TRP A 41 7.71 -1.78 6.44
CA TRP A 41 6.73 -0.91 7.08
C TRP A 41 7.33 -0.29 8.34
N PRO A 42 7.22 1.03 8.51
CA PRO A 42 7.73 1.68 9.71
C PRO A 42 6.90 1.29 10.93
N ASP A 43 7.52 1.35 12.09
CA ASP A 43 6.87 1.10 13.39
C ASP A 43 6.20 -0.25 13.51
N GLY A 44 6.74 -1.26 12.81
CA GLY A 44 6.15 -2.58 12.85
C GLY A 44 4.76 -2.65 12.25
N MET A 45 4.40 -1.65 11.45
CA MET A 45 3.13 -1.63 10.76
C MET A 45 3.03 -2.84 9.86
N MET A 46 1.98 -3.60 10.00
CA MET A 46 1.83 -4.84 9.26
C MET A 46 1.55 -4.55 7.79
N HIS A 47 2.15 -5.35 6.95
CA HIS A 47 1.76 -5.33 5.57
C HIS A 47 0.30 -5.70 5.48
N ALA A 48 -0.30 -5.31 4.42
CA ALA A 48 -1.72 -5.50 4.29
C ALA A 48 -2.01 -6.44 3.15
N THR A 49 -2.62 -7.55 3.48
CA THR A 49 -3.20 -8.47 2.51
C THR A 49 -4.68 -8.55 2.85
N TYR A 50 -5.53 -8.32 1.86
CA TYR A 50 -6.98 -8.24 2.08
C TYR A 50 -7.69 -9.16 1.10
N ASP A 51 -8.88 -9.58 1.46
CA ASP A 51 -9.66 -10.49 0.62
C ASP A 51 -10.80 -9.80 -0.10
N ASN A 52 -10.96 -8.49 0.09
CA ASN A 52 -11.99 -7.75 -0.62
C ASN A 52 -11.53 -6.32 -0.91
N TYR A 53 -12.20 -5.73 -1.89
CA TYR A 53 -11.85 -4.40 -2.38
C TYR A 53 -12.03 -3.31 -1.33
N ILE A 54 -13.15 -3.37 -0.61
CA ILE A 54 -13.49 -2.31 0.35
C ILE A 54 -12.43 -2.23 1.45
N ASP A 55 -12.06 -3.38 2.02
CA ASP A 55 -11.04 -3.41 3.04
C ASP A 55 -9.70 -2.93 2.51
N ALA A 56 -9.36 -3.34 1.29
CA ALA A 56 -8.09 -2.94 0.68
C ALA A 56 -8.00 -1.42 0.55
N ILE A 57 -9.04 -0.77 0.04
CA ILE A 57 -9.05 0.67 -0.14
C ILE A 57 -9.12 1.40 1.20
N THR A 58 -9.95 0.91 2.12
CA THR A 58 -10.09 1.53 3.43
C THR A 58 -8.76 1.52 4.18
N GLN A 59 -8.08 0.39 4.14
CA GLN A 59 -6.79 0.27 4.82
C GLN A 59 -5.70 1.06 4.10
N HIS A 60 -5.77 1.17 2.79
CA HIS A 60 -4.84 2.03 2.05
C HIS A 60 -4.90 3.46 2.59
N GLU A 61 -6.12 3.99 2.77
CA GLU A 61 -6.30 5.34 3.28
C GLU A 61 -5.82 5.46 4.73
N GLU A 62 -6.08 4.45 5.54
CA GLU A 62 -5.60 4.44 6.92
C GLU A 62 -4.07 4.47 6.98
N ILE A 63 -3.43 3.68 6.14
CA ILE A 63 -1.97 3.63 6.09
C ILE A 63 -1.40 4.97 5.63
N VAL A 64 -2.05 5.60 4.64
CA VAL A 64 -1.63 6.92 4.18
C VAL A 64 -1.62 7.90 5.35
N ARG A 65 -2.69 7.92 6.14
CA ARG A 65 -2.77 8.84 7.28
C ARG A 65 -1.66 8.56 8.29
N LYS A 66 -1.40 7.29 8.58
CA LYS A 66 -0.35 6.93 9.54
C LYS A 66 1.03 7.33 9.03
N LEU A 67 1.30 7.09 7.77
CA LEU A 67 2.59 7.43 7.19
C LEU A 67 2.79 8.93 7.09
N MET A 68 1.73 9.68 6.82
CA MET A 68 1.81 11.14 6.78
C MET A 68 2.15 11.71 8.15
N LYS A 69 1.71 11.09 9.21
CA LYS A 69 2.06 11.52 10.57
C LYS A 69 3.49 11.15 10.93
N THR A 70 3.96 10.01 10.44
CA THR A 70 5.30 9.52 10.75
C THR A 70 6.37 10.32 10.03
N PHE A 71 6.12 10.66 8.81
CA PHE A 71 7.05 11.40 7.99
C PHE A 71 6.60 12.86 7.83
#